data_14c2adbe7f0fc9994b8eecd3ec5e79a7
#
_entry.id   14c2adbe7f0fc9994b8eecd3ec5e79a7
#
_cell.length_a   1.000
_cell.length_b   1.000
_cell.length_c   1.000
_cell.angle_alpha   90.00
_cell.angle_beta   90.00
_cell.angle_gamma   90.00
#
_symmetry.space_group_name_H-M   'P 1'
#
loop_
_entity.id
_entity.type
_entity.pdbx_description
1 polymer ?
#
loop_
_entity_poly.entity_id
_entity_poly.type
_entity_poly.pdbx_seq_one_letter_code
_entity_poly.pdbx_strand_id
1 'polypeptide(L)'
;MIVKSMNESAIYAIGHAFGYYDYGEETGMVYAFFGQEPTAQYICAYVRGMLRGGFLHTTSERGEGYIAYKRPKEKLGFKTLWPIATGMLHNSSMKRLMRFAMAIKKGGKSLQERMDKEKKPYIFVGMVCVCEKYQEKRHSRRRVRARHGHRRDRRLPSR
;
A
#
# COMPACT_ATOMS: atom_id res chain seq x y z
N MET A 1 6.61 -14.28 8.84
CA MET A 1 5.99 -14.65 10.15
C MET A 1 4.73 -13.82 10.37
N ILE A 2 3.69 -14.39 11.00
CA ILE A 2 2.48 -13.63 11.37
C ILE A 2 2.79 -12.69 12.53
N VAL A 3 2.42 -11.42 12.40
CA VAL A 3 2.53 -10.43 13.47
C VAL A 3 1.36 -10.63 14.44
N LYS A 4 1.65 -10.92 15.70
CA LYS A 4 0.61 -11.14 16.73
C LYS A 4 0.23 -9.86 17.47
N SER A 5 1.19 -8.96 17.63
CA SER A 5 0.99 -7.66 18.29
C SER A 5 1.94 -6.63 17.70
N MET A 6 1.57 -5.36 17.77
CA MET A 6 2.37 -4.23 17.31
C MET A 6 2.02 -3.03 18.18
N ASN A 7 3.03 -2.23 18.55
CA ASN A 7 2.79 -1.00 19.28
C ASN A 7 2.29 0.11 18.33
N GLU A 8 1.61 1.11 18.88
CA GLU A 8 1.01 2.19 18.11
C GLU A 8 2.05 3.03 17.36
N SER A 9 3.25 3.19 17.91
CA SER A 9 4.33 3.93 17.23
C SER A 9 4.79 3.21 15.96
N ALA A 10 4.88 1.89 15.97
CA ALA A 10 5.20 1.11 14.76
C ALA A 10 4.07 1.15 13.73
N ILE A 11 2.81 1.12 14.17
CA ILE A 11 1.65 1.30 13.27
C ILE A 11 1.69 2.68 12.63
N TYR A 12 1.95 3.72 13.44
CA TYR A 12 2.06 5.09 12.91
C TYR A 12 3.24 5.26 11.95
N ALA A 13 4.39 4.66 12.23
CA ALA A 13 5.54 4.68 11.32
C ALA A 13 5.21 4.08 9.95
N ILE A 14 4.43 2.99 9.90
CA ILE A 14 3.94 2.43 8.63
C ILE A 14 3.00 3.43 7.95
N GLY A 15 2.03 3.99 8.68
CA GLY A 15 1.10 4.99 8.15
C GLY A 15 1.82 6.20 7.58
N HIS A 16 2.78 6.74 8.33
CA HIS A 16 3.63 7.87 7.94
C HIS A 16 4.41 7.57 6.65
N ALA A 17 5.04 6.40 6.56
CA ALA A 17 5.79 5.98 5.38
C ALA A 17 4.95 5.97 4.09
N PHE A 18 3.64 5.76 4.18
CA PHE A 18 2.73 5.85 3.02
C PHE A 18 2.17 7.25 2.80
N GLY A 19 1.82 7.96 3.88
CA GLY A 19 1.20 9.27 3.79
C GLY A 19 2.16 10.37 3.37
N TYR A 20 3.44 10.22 3.72
CA TYR A 20 4.48 11.22 3.47
C TYR A 20 5.52 10.77 2.44
N TYR A 21 5.25 9.65 1.74
CA TYR A 21 6.12 9.21 0.65
C TYR A 21 6.03 10.18 -0.53
N ASP A 22 7.19 10.58 -1.04
CA ASP A 22 7.28 11.39 -2.25
C ASP A 22 7.12 10.51 -3.50
N TYR A 23 5.97 10.63 -4.15
CA TYR A 23 5.66 9.94 -5.39
C TYR A 23 6.19 10.66 -6.63
N GLY A 24 6.87 11.79 -6.47
CA GLY A 24 7.29 12.63 -7.58
C GLY A 24 6.10 13.16 -8.38
N GLU A 25 6.12 12.94 -9.70
CA GLU A 25 5.04 13.35 -10.60
C GLU A 25 3.82 12.40 -10.58
N GLU A 26 3.93 11.23 -9.93
CA GLU A 26 2.84 10.26 -9.85
C GLU A 26 1.84 10.64 -8.76
N THR A 27 0.55 10.56 -9.08
CA THR A 27 -0.51 10.75 -8.11
C THR A 27 -0.68 9.49 -7.27
N GLY A 28 -0.14 9.50 -6.06
CA GLY A 28 -0.24 8.38 -5.11
C GLY A 28 -1.54 8.39 -4.29
N MET A 29 -1.57 7.57 -3.24
CA MET A 29 -2.71 7.46 -2.32
C MET A 29 -3.06 8.80 -1.66
N VAL A 30 -2.09 9.70 -1.49
CA VAL A 30 -2.28 11.04 -0.92
C VAL A 30 -3.30 11.84 -1.70
N TYR A 31 -3.32 11.70 -3.02
CA TYR A 31 -4.34 12.33 -3.86
C TYR A 31 -5.74 11.73 -3.64
N ALA A 32 -5.82 10.41 -3.52
CA ALA A 32 -7.09 9.71 -3.29
C ALA A 32 -7.71 10.04 -1.94
N PHE A 33 -6.90 10.22 -0.90
CA PHE A 33 -7.35 10.57 0.47
C PHE A 33 -7.29 12.07 0.77
N PHE A 34 -6.88 12.90 -0.20
CA PHE A 34 -6.86 14.36 -0.09
C PHE A 34 -5.94 14.92 1.00
N GLY A 35 -4.80 14.32 1.19
CA GLY A 35 -3.75 14.79 2.08
C GLY A 35 -2.88 13.70 2.67
N GLN A 36 -1.73 14.09 3.15
CA GLN A 36 -0.72 13.19 3.73
C GLN A 36 -1.23 12.57 5.03
N GLU A 37 -1.69 13.38 5.97
CA GLU A 37 -2.17 12.89 7.26
C GLU A 37 -3.43 12.01 7.15
N PRO A 38 -4.48 12.35 6.38
CA PRO A 38 -5.59 11.43 6.12
C PRO A 38 -5.17 10.09 5.53
N THR A 39 -4.17 10.10 4.65
CA THR A 39 -3.60 8.87 4.08
C THR A 39 -2.90 8.05 5.15
N ALA A 40 -2.03 8.69 5.98
CA ALA A 40 -1.34 8.03 7.07
C ALA A 40 -2.33 7.38 8.06
N GLN A 41 -3.36 8.11 8.47
CA GLN A 41 -4.39 7.63 9.38
C GLN A 41 -5.21 6.46 8.79
N TYR A 42 -5.54 6.53 7.49
CA TYR A 42 -6.19 5.41 6.81
C TYR A 42 -5.31 4.17 6.82
N ILE A 43 -4.02 4.31 6.51
CA ILE A 43 -3.07 3.18 6.54
C ILE A 43 -2.92 2.63 7.96
N CYS A 44 -2.88 3.47 9.00
CA CYS A 44 -2.88 3.01 10.38
C CYS A 44 -4.12 2.15 10.69
N ALA A 45 -5.31 2.59 10.27
CA ALA A 45 -6.54 1.83 10.45
C ALA A 45 -6.51 0.51 9.67
N TYR A 46 -5.96 0.51 8.46
CA TYR A 46 -5.76 -0.67 7.64
C TYR A 46 -4.82 -1.68 8.33
N VAL A 47 -3.67 -1.23 8.83
CA VAL A 47 -2.71 -2.07 9.57
C VAL A 47 -3.35 -2.68 10.81
N ARG A 48 -4.11 -1.89 11.61
CA ARG A 48 -4.85 -2.42 12.78
C ARG A 48 -5.87 -3.48 12.37
N GLY A 49 -6.58 -3.27 11.26
CA GLY A 49 -7.53 -4.26 10.73
C GLY A 49 -6.83 -5.54 10.31
N MET A 50 -5.75 -5.46 9.55
CA MET A 50 -4.99 -6.63 9.09
C MET A 50 -4.31 -7.37 10.25
N LEU A 51 -3.81 -6.65 11.25
CA LEU A 51 -3.27 -7.22 12.48
C LEU A 51 -4.32 -8.03 13.24
N ARG A 52 -5.50 -7.44 13.50
CA ARG A 52 -6.61 -8.09 14.19
C ARG A 52 -7.14 -9.32 13.44
N GLY A 53 -7.07 -9.31 12.12
CA GLY A 53 -7.48 -10.42 11.26
C GLY A 53 -6.45 -11.53 11.11
N GLY A 54 -5.20 -11.31 11.54
CA GLY A 54 -4.10 -12.26 11.34
C GLY A 54 -3.53 -12.26 9.91
N PHE A 55 -3.76 -11.19 9.14
CA PHE A 55 -3.30 -11.03 7.75
C PHE A 55 -2.02 -10.20 7.63
N LEU A 56 -1.49 -9.65 8.75
CA LEU A 56 -0.25 -8.90 8.76
C LEU A 56 0.92 -9.82 9.05
N HIS A 57 1.92 -9.77 8.20
CA HIS A 57 3.13 -10.56 8.31
C HIS A 57 4.37 -9.66 8.31
N THR A 58 5.46 -10.14 8.92
CA THR A 58 6.77 -9.47 8.88
C THR A 58 7.82 -10.38 8.25
N THR A 59 8.83 -9.77 7.67
CA THR A 59 9.98 -10.47 7.05
C THR A 59 10.92 -11.06 8.09
N SER A 60 11.01 -10.41 9.28
CA SER A 60 11.89 -10.83 10.37
C SER A 60 11.35 -10.40 11.72
N GLU A 61 11.89 -10.94 12.81
CA GLU A 61 11.58 -10.53 14.18
C GLU A 61 11.96 -9.06 14.45
N ARG A 62 12.89 -8.52 13.67
CA ARG A 62 13.33 -7.12 13.80
C ARG A 62 12.32 -6.11 13.24
N GLY A 63 11.25 -6.57 12.57
CA GLY A 63 10.25 -5.70 11.99
C GLY A 63 10.80 -4.78 10.88
N GLU A 64 11.67 -5.31 10.03
CA GLU A 64 12.29 -4.56 8.93
C GLU A 64 11.30 -4.23 7.83
N GLY A 65 10.36 -5.13 7.59
CA GLY A 65 9.31 -4.94 6.61
C GLY A 65 8.04 -5.68 6.98
N TYR A 66 6.93 -5.18 6.45
CA TYR A 66 5.60 -5.71 6.69
C TYR A 66 4.88 -5.94 5.38
N ILE A 67 4.13 -7.03 5.33
CA ILE A 67 3.26 -7.37 4.22
C ILE A 67 1.88 -7.75 4.74
N ALA A 68 0.85 -7.16 4.18
CA ALA A 68 -0.52 -7.58 4.42
C ALA A 68 -1.03 -8.32 3.19
N TYR A 69 -1.34 -9.59 3.33
CA TYR A 69 -1.85 -10.40 2.24
C TYR A 69 -2.94 -11.39 2.69
N LYS A 70 -3.74 -11.81 1.74
CA LYS A 70 -4.81 -12.78 1.89
C LYS A 70 -4.61 -13.91 0.88
N ARG A 71 -4.70 -15.15 1.36
CA ARG A 71 -4.62 -16.35 0.50
C ARG A 71 -5.94 -16.61 -0.22
N PRO A 72 -5.94 -17.44 -1.27
CA PRO A 72 -7.16 -17.91 -1.89
C PRO A 72 -8.09 -18.56 -0.84
N LYS A 73 -9.39 -18.28 -0.96
CA LYS A 73 -10.45 -18.76 -0.04
C LYS A 73 -10.49 -18.11 1.35
N GLU A 74 -9.47 -17.38 1.80
CA GLU A 74 -9.56 -16.60 3.03
C GLU A 74 -10.49 -15.39 2.84
N LYS A 75 -11.34 -15.11 3.82
CA LYS A 75 -12.25 -13.97 3.82
C LYS A 75 -11.86 -12.98 4.91
N LEU A 76 -11.86 -11.71 4.58
CA LEU A 76 -11.70 -10.67 5.57
C LEU A 76 -12.96 -10.62 6.44
N GLY A 77 -12.82 -11.01 7.70
CA GLY A 77 -13.93 -11.00 8.65
C GLY A 77 -14.21 -9.61 9.22
N PHE A 78 -15.28 -9.50 10.01
CA PHE A 78 -15.69 -8.25 10.64
C PHE A 78 -14.57 -7.60 11.48
N LYS A 79 -13.80 -8.41 12.22
CA LYS A 79 -12.66 -7.94 13.03
C LYS A 79 -11.60 -7.19 12.20
N THR A 80 -11.43 -7.58 10.93
CA THR A 80 -10.51 -6.92 9.98
C THR A 80 -11.15 -5.68 9.38
N LEU A 81 -12.39 -5.79 8.91
CA LEU A 81 -13.04 -4.74 8.14
C LEU A 81 -13.49 -3.56 8.99
N TRP A 82 -13.88 -3.79 10.24
CA TRP A 82 -14.37 -2.73 11.12
C TRP A 82 -13.37 -1.59 11.36
N PRO A 83 -12.10 -1.84 11.75
CA PRO A 83 -11.12 -0.76 11.89
C PRO A 83 -10.86 -0.02 10.59
N ILE A 84 -10.85 -0.73 9.45
CA ILE A 84 -10.64 -0.12 8.14
C ILE A 84 -11.80 0.82 7.79
N ALA A 85 -13.03 0.35 7.95
CA ALA A 85 -14.22 1.15 7.65
C ALA A 85 -14.34 2.37 8.56
N THR A 86 -14.14 2.21 9.87
CA THR A 86 -14.16 3.33 10.82
C THR A 86 -13.04 4.33 10.54
N GLY A 87 -11.84 3.86 10.19
CA GLY A 87 -10.72 4.72 9.79
C GLY A 87 -11.03 5.52 8.53
N MET A 88 -11.66 4.92 7.53
CA MET A 88 -12.10 5.64 6.33
C MET A 88 -13.13 6.73 6.65
N LEU A 89 -14.13 6.39 7.46
CA LEU A 89 -15.21 7.32 7.83
C LEU A 89 -14.71 8.48 8.70
N HIS A 90 -13.78 8.20 9.60
CA HIS A 90 -13.23 9.22 10.50
C HIS A 90 -12.32 10.23 9.78
N ASN A 91 -11.54 9.75 8.81
CA ASN A 91 -10.52 10.55 8.13
C ASN A 91 -10.97 11.12 6.78
N SER A 92 -12.19 10.84 6.34
CA SER A 92 -12.71 11.29 5.05
C SER A 92 -14.20 11.63 5.13
N SER A 93 -14.59 12.74 4.50
CA SER A 93 -16.02 13.07 4.39
C SER A 93 -16.74 12.07 3.48
N MET A 94 -18.01 11.79 3.76
CA MET A 94 -18.86 10.91 2.95
C MET A 94 -18.83 11.28 1.46
N LYS A 95 -18.85 12.59 1.14
CA LYS A 95 -18.75 13.10 -0.24
C LYS A 95 -17.46 12.69 -0.94
N ARG A 96 -16.32 12.67 -0.22
CA ARG A 96 -15.01 12.24 -0.75
C ARG A 96 -14.99 10.73 -0.97
N LEU A 97 -15.51 9.96 -0.02
CA LEU A 97 -15.62 8.50 -0.15
C LEU A 97 -16.49 8.10 -1.34
N MET A 98 -17.60 8.78 -1.58
CA MET A 98 -18.44 8.53 -2.75
C MET A 98 -17.72 8.86 -4.06
N ARG A 99 -16.97 9.98 -4.13
CA ARG A 99 -16.17 10.32 -5.31
C ARG A 99 -15.10 9.26 -5.58
N PHE A 100 -14.41 8.80 -4.54
CA PHE A 100 -13.40 7.74 -4.64
C PHE A 100 -14.00 6.43 -5.14
N ALA A 101 -15.13 5.99 -4.57
CA ALA A 101 -15.85 4.79 -5.02
C ALA A 101 -16.30 4.90 -6.48
N MET A 102 -16.79 6.07 -6.90
CA MET A 102 -17.17 6.32 -8.30
C MET A 102 -15.95 6.29 -9.24
N ALA A 103 -14.81 6.83 -8.81
CA ALA A 103 -13.57 6.81 -9.60
C ALA A 103 -13.07 5.37 -9.80
N ILE A 104 -13.08 4.55 -8.75
CA ILE A 104 -12.75 3.12 -8.84
C ILE A 104 -13.69 2.41 -9.82
N LYS A 105 -14.99 2.66 -9.71
CA LYS A 105 -16.00 2.04 -10.60
C LYS A 105 -15.80 2.43 -12.07
N LYS A 106 -15.40 3.67 -12.35
CA LYS A 106 -15.10 4.15 -13.70
C LYS A 106 -13.81 3.53 -14.26
N GLY A 107 -12.85 3.15 -13.43
CA GLY A 107 -11.60 2.51 -13.83
C GLY A 107 -11.76 1.11 -14.44
N GLY A 108 -12.97 0.58 -14.50
CA GLY A 108 -13.28 -0.73 -15.07
C GLY A 108 -13.06 -1.89 -14.08
N LYS A 109 -13.12 -3.11 -14.59
CA LYS A 109 -12.96 -4.33 -13.77
C LYS A 109 -11.52 -4.48 -13.31
N SER A 110 -11.33 -4.55 -12.01
CA SER A 110 -10.02 -4.84 -11.42
C SER A 110 -9.52 -6.24 -11.81
N LEU A 111 -8.21 -6.45 -11.73
CA LEU A 111 -7.63 -7.79 -11.92
C LEU A 111 -8.27 -8.81 -10.96
N GLN A 112 -8.53 -8.39 -9.71
CA GLN A 112 -9.19 -9.20 -8.69
C GLN A 112 -10.57 -9.67 -9.15
N GLU A 113 -11.43 -8.75 -9.64
CA GLU A 113 -12.77 -9.11 -10.15
C GLU A 113 -12.71 -10.06 -11.33
N ARG A 114 -11.71 -9.92 -12.20
CA ARG A 114 -11.50 -10.85 -13.32
C ARG A 114 -11.12 -12.25 -12.83
N MET A 115 -10.17 -12.33 -11.88
CA MET A 115 -9.74 -13.60 -11.30
C MET A 115 -10.87 -14.30 -10.55
N ASP A 116 -11.68 -13.54 -9.80
CA ASP A 116 -12.85 -14.06 -9.09
C ASP A 116 -13.90 -14.61 -10.07
N LYS A 117 -14.17 -13.88 -11.16
CA LYS A 117 -15.10 -14.33 -12.21
C LYS A 117 -14.61 -15.60 -12.89
N GLU A 118 -13.31 -15.70 -13.15
CA GLU A 118 -12.69 -16.87 -13.78
C GLU A 118 -12.44 -18.02 -12.78
N LYS A 119 -12.79 -17.83 -11.50
CA LYS A 119 -12.56 -18.79 -10.40
C LYS A 119 -11.08 -19.20 -10.27
N LYS A 120 -10.17 -18.33 -10.70
CA LYS A 120 -8.72 -18.57 -10.60
C LYS A 120 -8.23 -18.23 -9.19
N PRO A 121 -7.44 -19.12 -8.55
CA PRO A 121 -6.85 -18.81 -7.26
C PRO A 121 -5.77 -17.71 -7.39
N TYR A 122 -5.78 -16.72 -6.48
CA TYR A 122 -4.78 -15.66 -6.43
C TYR A 122 -4.47 -15.28 -4.98
N ILE A 123 -3.30 -14.74 -4.75
CA ILE A 123 -2.94 -14.12 -3.47
C ILE A 123 -3.20 -12.61 -3.63
N PHE A 124 -4.02 -12.07 -2.75
CA PHE A 124 -4.25 -10.63 -2.70
C PHE A 124 -3.24 -9.99 -1.76
N VAL A 125 -2.34 -9.18 -2.31
CA VAL A 125 -1.39 -8.37 -1.55
C VAL A 125 -1.95 -6.96 -1.44
N GLY A 126 -2.37 -6.58 -0.24
CA GLY A 126 -2.99 -5.28 0.00
C GLY A 126 -1.99 -4.20 0.44
N MET A 127 -0.84 -4.60 1.01
CA MET A 127 0.17 -3.65 1.47
C MET A 127 1.53 -4.33 1.52
N VAL A 128 2.57 -3.59 1.12
CA VAL A 128 3.99 -3.92 1.38
C VAL A 128 4.67 -2.67 1.88
N CYS A 129 5.32 -2.75 3.03
CA CYS A 129 6.05 -1.65 3.63
C CYS A 129 7.43 -2.11 4.09
N VAL A 130 8.45 -1.33 3.81
CA VAL A 130 9.79 -1.44 4.42
C VAL A 130 9.98 -0.22 5.29
N CYS A 131 10.31 -0.43 6.58
CA CYS A 131 10.52 0.66 7.51
C CYS A 131 11.68 1.56 7.06
N GLU A 132 11.52 2.89 7.18
CA GLU A 132 12.47 3.90 6.68
C GLU A 132 13.92 3.62 7.07
N LYS A 133 14.17 3.27 8.32
CA LYS A 133 15.51 2.92 8.82
C LYS A 133 16.20 1.76 8.09
N TYR A 134 15.44 0.99 7.30
CA TYR A 134 15.95 -0.15 6.52
C TYR A 134 15.89 0.09 5.01
N GLN A 135 15.23 1.15 4.54
CA GLN A 135 15.11 1.47 3.11
C GLN A 135 16.45 1.80 2.46
N GLU A 136 17.37 2.42 3.18
CA GLU A 136 18.69 2.83 2.66
C GLU A 136 19.65 1.66 2.41
N LYS A 137 19.38 0.48 2.94
CA LYS A 137 20.40 -0.57 3.04
C LYS A 137 20.50 -1.52 1.85
N ARG A 138 19.80 -1.42 0.71
CA ARG A 138 20.25 -2.20 -0.49
C ARG A 138 19.35 -2.25 -1.73
N HIS A 139 18.06 -1.88 -1.71
CA HIS A 139 17.22 -2.21 -2.87
C HIS A 139 16.90 -1.04 -3.83
N SER A 140 16.96 0.21 -3.38
CA SER A 140 16.66 1.37 -4.22
C SER A 140 17.82 1.78 -5.15
N ARG A 141 19.07 1.62 -4.73
CA ARG A 141 20.24 2.07 -5.52
C ARG A 141 20.48 1.29 -6.82
N ARG A 142 20.04 0.03 -6.93
CA ARG A 142 20.24 -0.76 -8.17
C ARG A 142 19.29 -0.36 -9.30
N ARG A 143 18.08 0.11 -9.01
CA ARG A 143 17.10 0.49 -10.05
C ARG A 143 17.33 1.87 -10.65
N VAL A 144 17.86 2.82 -9.89
CA VAL A 144 18.14 4.18 -10.38
C VAL A 144 19.32 4.19 -11.36
N ARG A 145 20.37 3.38 -11.13
CA ARG A 145 21.51 3.29 -12.07
C ARG A 145 21.16 2.67 -13.42
N ALA A 146 20.21 1.74 -13.48
CA ALA A 146 19.80 1.12 -14.75
C ALA A 146 19.03 2.07 -15.68
N ARG A 147 18.33 3.09 -15.14
CA ARG A 147 17.60 4.07 -15.97
C ARG A 147 18.44 5.21 -16.51
N HIS A 148 19.59 5.52 -15.91
CA HIS A 148 20.47 6.61 -16.36
C HIS A 148 21.56 6.18 -17.33
N GLY A 149 21.74 4.87 -17.56
CA GLY A 149 22.77 4.33 -18.49
C GLY A 149 22.39 4.31 -19.97
N HIS A 150 21.14 4.61 -20.33
CA HIS A 150 20.67 4.43 -21.72
C HIS A 150 20.42 5.73 -22.48
N ARG A 151 20.94 6.88 -22.02
CA ARG A 151 20.73 8.19 -22.70
C ARG A 151 22.01 8.92 -23.08
N ARG A 152 23.08 8.22 -23.42
CA ARG A 152 24.25 8.83 -24.07
C ARG A 152 24.77 7.89 -25.14
N ASP A 153 24.20 7.96 -26.35
CA ASP A 153 24.86 7.81 -27.64
C ASP A 153 23.83 7.92 -28.77
N ARG A 154 23.48 9.15 -29.10
CA ARG A 154 23.04 9.52 -30.45
C ARG A 154 23.68 10.84 -30.78
N ARG A 155 24.98 10.80 -31.13
CA ARG A 155 25.57 11.86 -31.95
C ARG A 155 25.12 11.63 -33.39
N LEU A 156 24.34 12.55 -33.91
CA LEU A 156 24.06 12.62 -35.34
C LEU A 156 25.34 13.02 -36.08
N PRO A 157 25.67 12.43 -37.23
CA PRO A 157 26.78 12.87 -38.06
C PRO A 157 26.41 14.19 -38.76
N SER A 158 27.33 15.14 -38.68
CA SER A 158 27.32 16.40 -39.43
C SER A 158 27.41 16.13 -40.92
N ARG A 159 26.54 16.77 -41.69
CA ARG A 159 26.77 17.17 -43.08
C ARG A 159 26.77 18.66 -43.18
#